data_ebe33b5c0763f8c04ad946764e449923
#
_entry.id   ebe33b5c0763f8c04ad946764e449923
#
_cell.length_a   1.000
_cell.length_b   1.000
_cell.length_c   1.000
_cell.angle_alpha   90.00
_cell.angle_beta   90.00
_cell.angle_gamma   90.00
#
_symmetry.space_group_name_H-M   'P 1'
#
loop_
_entity.id
_entity.type
_entity.pdbx_description
1 polymer ?
#
loop_
_entity_poly.entity_id
_entity_poly.type
_entity_poly.pdbx_seq_one_letter_code
_entity_poly.pdbx_strand_id
1 'polypeptide(L)'
;MNFEEHCEVLLTSSGNERQVDADILAKCLLAARSKNRLAQTMGKITVDSPIPYLLSDLNNILQEEMGKLDKATSSAPYIRIKSKLDELKADPRYQFMFSGMLVGDTMADFIRKIFRLPSNGKPISIIDVSGVPSDITSTVVAVLSRLVFDFAIWGREEKTRPILLVCEEAHRYVPNEKNADGSSVAKILSRIAKEGRKYGISLGLITQRPSDLAEGVLSQCGTIIAMRLNNDRDQAFVKAAMPEGARGFLDSIPALRNRECIICGEGVAIPMRVTFDTLEEHRRPASEDPSFVELWSQEGGEEELVERVVMRWRSQG
;
A
#
# COMPACT_ATOMS: atom_id res chain seq x y z
N MET A 1 -8.74 -5.92 -6.81
CA MET A 1 -7.39 -6.11 -7.39
C MET A 1 -7.48 -6.05 -8.90
N ASN A 2 -6.51 -5.38 -9.57
CA ASN A 2 -6.30 -5.44 -11.01
C ASN A 2 -5.49 -6.71 -11.37
N PHE A 3 -5.20 -6.91 -12.66
CA PHE A 3 -4.50 -8.11 -13.12
C PHE A 3 -3.05 -8.20 -12.58
N GLU A 4 -2.32 -7.10 -12.57
CA GLU A 4 -0.94 -7.05 -12.09
C GLU A 4 -0.86 -7.43 -10.58
N GLU A 5 -1.77 -6.88 -9.78
CA GLU A 5 -1.91 -7.20 -8.35
C GLU A 5 -2.26 -8.68 -8.10
N HIS A 6 -3.09 -9.26 -8.97
CA HIS A 6 -3.35 -10.71 -8.89
C HIS A 6 -2.11 -11.54 -9.22
N CYS A 7 -1.33 -11.12 -10.22
CA CYS A 7 -0.08 -11.79 -10.58
C CYS A 7 0.94 -11.74 -9.44
N GLU A 8 1.02 -10.63 -8.70
CA GLU A 8 1.92 -10.51 -7.54
C GLU A 8 1.54 -11.49 -6.42
N VAL A 9 0.25 -11.68 -6.17
CA VAL A 9 -0.25 -12.53 -5.08
C VAL A 9 -0.27 -14.01 -5.46
N LEU A 10 -0.63 -14.34 -6.71
CA LEU A 10 -0.95 -15.72 -7.10
C LEU A 10 0.17 -16.42 -7.88
N LEU A 11 1.12 -15.67 -8.49
CA LEU A 11 2.16 -16.28 -9.31
C LEU A 11 3.48 -16.38 -8.56
N THR A 12 3.95 -17.60 -8.36
CA THR A 12 5.23 -17.92 -7.71
C THR A 12 6.35 -18.21 -8.70
N SER A 13 6.01 -18.38 -9.98
CA SER A 13 6.95 -18.67 -11.07
C SER A 13 7.72 -17.42 -11.52
N SER A 14 8.81 -17.63 -12.26
CA SER A 14 9.66 -16.57 -12.81
C SER A 14 9.98 -16.80 -14.30
N GLY A 15 10.49 -15.79 -14.98
CA GLY A 15 10.88 -15.87 -16.37
C GLY A 15 9.73 -16.28 -17.31
N ASN A 16 10.00 -17.16 -18.25
CA ASN A 16 9.03 -17.61 -19.26
C ASN A 16 7.82 -18.35 -18.66
N GLU A 17 8.02 -19.08 -17.56
CA GLU A 17 6.92 -19.77 -16.88
C GLU A 17 5.91 -18.78 -16.30
N ARG A 18 6.40 -17.65 -15.76
CA ARG A 18 5.54 -16.61 -15.23
C ARG A 18 4.62 -16.02 -16.30
N GLN A 19 5.11 -15.86 -17.53
CA GLN A 19 4.26 -15.35 -18.62
C GLN A 19 3.14 -16.34 -18.96
N VAL A 20 3.43 -17.63 -19.03
CA VAL A 20 2.41 -18.67 -19.28
C VAL A 20 1.38 -18.69 -18.15
N ASP A 21 1.82 -18.67 -16.89
CA ASP A 21 0.94 -18.63 -15.75
C ASP A 21 0.06 -17.37 -15.75
N ALA A 22 0.63 -16.21 -16.14
CA ALA A 22 -0.09 -14.95 -16.26
C ALA A 22 -1.19 -14.99 -17.35
N ASP A 23 -0.90 -15.54 -18.51
CA ASP A 23 -1.88 -15.67 -19.61
C ASP A 23 -3.07 -16.57 -19.20
N ILE A 24 -2.78 -17.69 -18.51
CA ILE A 24 -3.82 -18.58 -17.96
C ILE A 24 -4.65 -17.84 -16.90
N LEU A 25 -3.99 -17.15 -15.97
CA LEU A 25 -4.66 -16.39 -14.92
C LEU A 25 -5.55 -15.30 -15.52
N ALA A 26 -5.07 -14.57 -16.53
CA ALA A 26 -5.85 -13.53 -17.22
C ALA A 26 -7.14 -14.09 -17.84
N LYS A 27 -7.02 -15.21 -18.55
CA LYS A 27 -8.16 -15.91 -19.16
C LYS A 27 -9.18 -16.34 -18.10
N CYS A 28 -8.72 -16.96 -17.02
CA CYS A 28 -9.59 -17.47 -15.96
C CYS A 28 -10.25 -16.34 -15.14
N LEU A 29 -9.52 -15.26 -14.86
CA LEU A 29 -10.08 -14.07 -14.19
C LEU A 29 -11.15 -13.38 -15.02
N LEU A 30 -10.91 -13.19 -16.32
CA LEU A 30 -11.89 -12.60 -17.21
C LEU A 30 -13.16 -13.47 -17.27
N ALA A 31 -13.02 -14.78 -17.37
CA ALA A 31 -14.14 -15.72 -17.34
C ALA A 31 -14.91 -15.68 -16.02
N ALA A 32 -14.20 -15.59 -14.86
CA ALA A 32 -14.83 -15.48 -13.55
C ALA A 32 -15.62 -14.17 -13.41
N ARG A 33 -15.06 -13.03 -13.85
CA ARG A 33 -15.74 -11.73 -13.87
C ARG A 33 -16.96 -11.71 -14.78
N SER A 34 -16.89 -12.42 -15.92
CA SER A 34 -17.99 -12.53 -16.89
C SER A 34 -19.24 -13.24 -16.33
N LYS A 35 -19.08 -14.08 -15.30
CA LYS A 35 -20.21 -14.72 -14.61
C LYS A 35 -21.05 -13.76 -13.77
N ASN A 36 -20.52 -12.61 -13.41
CA ASN A 36 -21.25 -11.63 -12.61
C ASN A 36 -22.31 -10.91 -13.44
N ARG A 37 -23.48 -10.65 -12.83
CA ARG A 37 -24.59 -9.92 -13.50
C ARG A 37 -24.19 -8.52 -13.99
N LEU A 38 -23.30 -7.82 -13.26
CA LEU A 38 -22.78 -6.52 -13.69
C LEU A 38 -22.07 -6.61 -15.05
N ALA A 39 -21.37 -7.69 -15.33
CA ALA A 39 -20.70 -7.89 -16.62
C ALA A 39 -21.68 -7.87 -17.79
N GLN A 40 -22.90 -8.37 -17.58
CA GLN A 40 -23.93 -8.42 -18.63
C GLN A 40 -24.49 -7.03 -18.97
N THR A 41 -24.43 -6.09 -18.03
CA THR A 41 -24.92 -4.71 -18.21
C THR A 41 -23.85 -3.74 -18.71
N MET A 42 -22.58 -4.08 -18.59
CA MET A 42 -21.45 -3.19 -18.90
C MET A 42 -20.90 -3.30 -20.33
N GLY A 43 -21.46 -4.15 -21.17
CA GLY A 43 -20.97 -4.35 -22.55
C GLY A 43 -19.63 -5.08 -22.58
N LYS A 44 -18.57 -4.46 -23.12
CA LYS A 44 -17.24 -5.10 -23.20
C LYS A 44 -16.47 -4.94 -21.90
N ILE A 45 -16.12 -6.04 -21.27
CA ILE A 45 -15.29 -6.08 -20.05
C ILE A 45 -13.86 -6.54 -20.35
N THR A 46 -12.93 -6.16 -19.48
CA THR A 46 -11.53 -6.58 -19.54
C THR A 46 -11.14 -7.29 -18.24
N VAL A 47 -9.94 -7.85 -18.21
CA VAL A 47 -9.40 -8.46 -16.99
C VAL A 47 -9.24 -7.45 -15.83
N ASP A 48 -9.16 -6.15 -16.13
CA ASP A 48 -9.03 -5.08 -15.13
C ASP A 48 -10.37 -4.39 -14.78
N SER A 49 -11.47 -4.77 -15.44
CA SER A 49 -12.78 -4.22 -15.09
C SER A 49 -13.09 -4.45 -13.62
N PRO A 50 -13.55 -3.41 -12.86
CA PRO A 50 -13.78 -3.51 -11.41
C PRO A 50 -15.08 -4.27 -11.09
N ILE A 51 -15.18 -5.50 -11.57
CA ILE A 51 -16.33 -6.39 -11.39
C ILE A 51 -15.98 -7.42 -10.32
N PRO A 52 -16.77 -7.56 -9.25
CA PRO A 52 -16.56 -8.60 -8.25
C PRO A 52 -16.77 -10.00 -8.86
N TYR A 53 -16.01 -10.97 -8.38
CA TYR A 53 -16.13 -12.38 -8.76
C TYR A 53 -15.99 -13.27 -7.52
N LEU A 54 -16.54 -14.48 -7.60
CA LEU A 54 -16.35 -15.47 -6.55
C LEU A 54 -15.02 -16.20 -6.75
N LEU A 55 -14.28 -16.36 -5.68
CA LEU A 55 -13.05 -17.14 -5.70
C LEU A 55 -13.30 -18.61 -6.07
N SER A 56 -14.47 -19.16 -5.68
CA SER A 56 -14.95 -20.46 -6.11
C SER A 56 -15.12 -20.56 -7.63
N ASP A 57 -15.62 -19.49 -8.27
CA ASP A 57 -15.74 -19.46 -9.74
C ASP A 57 -14.38 -19.51 -10.41
N LEU A 58 -13.41 -18.74 -9.92
CA LEU A 58 -12.04 -18.78 -10.43
C LEU A 58 -11.44 -20.18 -10.28
N ASN A 59 -11.58 -20.81 -9.11
CA ASN A 59 -11.07 -22.16 -8.86
C ASN A 59 -11.73 -23.21 -9.77
N ASN A 60 -13.05 -23.15 -9.95
CA ASN A 60 -13.78 -24.05 -10.82
C ASN A 60 -13.37 -23.88 -12.29
N ILE A 61 -13.21 -22.64 -12.76
CA ILE A 61 -12.74 -22.36 -14.13
C ILE A 61 -11.33 -22.89 -14.36
N LEU A 62 -10.41 -22.67 -13.41
CA LEU A 62 -9.07 -23.25 -13.49
C LEU A 62 -9.11 -24.78 -13.62
N GLN A 63 -9.98 -25.44 -12.86
CA GLN A 63 -10.14 -26.88 -12.90
C GLN A 63 -10.78 -27.38 -14.20
N GLU A 64 -11.80 -26.66 -14.70
CA GLU A 64 -12.43 -26.96 -15.99
C GLU A 64 -11.47 -26.82 -17.17
N GLU A 65 -10.69 -25.73 -17.20
CA GLU A 65 -9.68 -25.50 -18.25
C GLU A 65 -8.56 -26.53 -18.19
N MET A 66 -8.12 -26.90 -17.00
CA MET A 66 -7.14 -27.97 -16.82
C MET A 66 -7.67 -29.33 -17.33
N GLY A 67 -8.97 -29.60 -17.14
CA GLY A 67 -9.61 -30.84 -17.64
C GLY A 67 -9.76 -30.91 -19.15
N LYS A 68 -9.66 -29.79 -19.86
CA LYS A 68 -9.75 -29.72 -21.33
C LYS A 68 -8.40 -29.88 -22.04
N LEU A 69 -7.29 -29.99 -21.27
CA LEU A 69 -5.95 -30.06 -21.85
C LEU A 69 -5.72 -31.38 -22.58
N ASP A 70 -5.07 -31.29 -23.74
CA ASP A 70 -4.58 -32.46 -24.47
C ASP A 70 -3.40 -33.08 -23.73
N LYS A 71 -3.13 -34.38 -24.02
CA LYS A 71 -2.01 -35.13 -23.39
C LYS A 71 -0.64 -34.49 -23.59
N ALA A 72 -0.46 -33.64 -24.60
CA ALA A 72 0.78 -32.91 -24.90
C ALA A 72 0.94 -31.62 -24.12
N THR A 73 -0.14 -31.08 -23.54
CA THR A 73 -0.14 -29.78 -22.84
C THR A 73 0.06 -29.98 -21.34
N SER A 74 1.00 -29.26 -20.76
CA SER A 74 1.31 -29.36 -19.32
C SER A 74 0.20 -28.76 -18.45
N SER A 75 -0.25 -29.50 -17.45
CA SER A 75 -1.16 -29.01 -16.41
C SER A 75 -0.44 -28.24 -15.28
N ALA A 76 0.89 -28.23 -15.26
CA ALA A 76 1.69 -27.64 -14.19
C ALA A 76 1.36 -26.17 -13.89
N PRO A 77 1.15 -25.28 -14.87
CA PRO A 77 0.75 -23.88 -14.61
C PRO A 77 -0.55 -23.76 -13.81
N TYR A 78 -1.57 -24.54 -14.19
CA TYR A 78 -2.88 -24.55 -13.50
C TYR A 78 -2.75 -25.04 -12.06
N ILE A 79 -1.95 -26.09 -11.86
CA ILE A 79 -1.69 -26.66 -10.52
C ILE A 79 -0.98 -25.63 -9.65
N ARG A 80 0.04 -24.90 -10.16
CA ARG A 80 0.75 -23.87 -9.40
C ARG A 80 -0.20 -22.79 -8.93
N ILE A 81 -1.00 -22.21 -9.82
CA ILE A 81 -1.97 -21.14 -9.49
C ILE A 81 -2.99 -21.65 -8.45
N LYS A 82 -3.53 -22.84 -8.67
CA LYS A 82 -4.52 -23.43 -7.77
C LYS A 82 -3.93 -23.72 -6.39
N SER A 83 -2.74 -24.30 -6.31
CA SER A 83 -2.07 -24.60 -5.04
C SER A 83 -1.82 -23.32 -4.24
N LYS A 84 -1.38 -22.25 -4.90
CA LYS A 84 -1.19 -20.95 -4.24
C LYS A 84 -2.50 -20.36 -3.75
N LEU A 85 -3.56 -20.47 -4.53
CA LEU A 85 -4.90 -20.02 -4.14
C LEU A 85 -5.42 -20.78 -2.92
N ASP A 86 -5.25 -22.10 -2.89
CA ASP A 86 -5.68 -22.96 -1.78
C ASP A 86 -4.83 -22.70 -0.52
N GLU A 87 -3.52 -22.46 -0.67
CA GLU A 87 -2.62 -22.04 0.41
C GLU A 87 -3.12 -20.76 1.08
N LEU A 88 -3.36 -19.70 0.28
CA LEU A 88 -3.83 -18.41 0.78
C LEU A 88 -5.20 -18.51 1.46
N LYS A 89 -6.09 -19.35 0.96
CA LYS A 89 -7.41 -19.60 1.58
C LYS A 89 -7.32 -20.33 2.92
N ALA A 90 -6.37 -21.22 3.05
CA ALA A 90 -6.19 -22.04 4.26
C ALA A 90 -5.53 -21.25 5.40
N ASP A 91 -4.80 -20.20 5.10
CA ASP A 91 -4.09 -19.39 6.10
C ASP A 91 -5.02 -18.32 6.72
N PRO A 92 -5.27 -18.36 8.04
CA PRO A 92 -6.14 -17.39 8.73
C PRO A 92 -5.71 -15.93 8.54
N ARG A 93 -4.42 -15.68 8.34
CA ARG A 93 -3.88 -14.32 8.16
C ARG A 93 -4.40 -13.62 6.90
N TYR A 94 -4.87 -14.38 5.90
CA TYR A 94 -5.40 -13.87 4.65
C TYR A 94 -6.93 -13.86 4.59
N GLN A 95 -7.63 -14.24 5.67
CA GLN A 95 -9.10 -14.30 5.68
C GLN A 95 -9.76 -12.98 5.29
N PHE A 96 -9.14 -11.84 5.61
CA PHE A 96 -9.68 -10.54 5.24
C PHE A 96 -9.80 -10.34 3.71
N MET A 97 -8.99 -11.05 2.91
CA MET A 97 -9.04 -11.01 1.44
C MET A 97 -10.17 -11.87 0.88
N PHE A 98 -10.60 -12.88 1.62
CA PHE A 98 -11.46 -13.96 1.11
C PHE A 98 -12.78 -14.08 1.89
N SER A 99 -13.13 -13.07 2.69
CA SER A 99 -14.39 -13.11 3.45
C SER A 99 -15.59 -13.19 2.50
N GLY A 100 -16.41 -14.24 2.65
CA GLY A 100 -17.56 -14.51 1.79
C GLY A 100 -18.69 -13.47 1.84
N MET A 101 -18.60 -12.46 2.70
CA MET A 101 -19.55 -11.35 2.78
C MET A 101 -19.42 -10.35 1.61
N LEU A 102 -18.40 -10.47 0.75
CA LEU A 102 -18.15 -9.57 -0.38
C LEU A 102 -18.72 -10.06 -1.71
N VAL A 103 -19.72 -10.94 -1.69
CA VAL A 103 -20.37 -11.49 -2.90
C VAL A 103 -21.22 -10.44 -3.64
N GLY A 104 -21.64 -9.38 -2.96
CA GLY A 104 -22.36 -8.26 -3.54
C GLY A 104 -21.43 -7.17 -4.09
N ASP A 105 -21.98 -6.28 -4.92
CA ASP A 105 -21.29 -5.05 -5.32
C ASP A 105 -21.26 -4.07 -4.13
N THR A 106 -20.20 -4.12 -3.36
CA THR A 106 -19.95 -3.25 -2.19
C THR A 106 -18.94 -2.15 -2.49
N MET A 107 -18.51 -1.98 -3.75
CA MET A 107 -17.45 -1.05 -4.12
C MET A 107 -17.78 0.40 -3.74
N ALA A 108 -19.02 0.83 -3.99
CA ALA A 108 -19.46 2.18 -3.64
C ALA A 108 -19.43 2.41 -2.11
N ASP A 109 -19.87 1.43 -1.32
CA ASP A 109 -19.89 1.54 0.15
C ASP A 109 -18.46 1.52 0.71
N PHE A 110 -17.60 0.71 0.15
CA PHE A 110 -16.19 0.66 0.50
C PHE A 110 -15.48 2.00 0.22
N ILE A 111 -15.69 2.57 -0.97
CA ILE A 111 -15.16 3.88 -1.36
C ILE A 111 -15.70 4.98 -0.44
N ARG A 112 -17.02 5.01 -0.16
CA ARG A 112 -17.61 5.97 0.80
C ARG A 112 -16.94 5.89 2.16
N LYS A 113 -16.69 4.68 2.66
CA LYS A 113 -16.09 4.46 3.97
C LYS A 113 -14.64 4.93 4.01
N ILE A 114 -13.83 4.55 3.01
CA ILE A 114 -12.40 4.91 2.95
C ILE A 114 -12.22 6.42 2.74
N PHE A 115 -12.95 7.01 1.80
CA PHE A 115 -12.79 8.42 1.47
C PHE A 115 -13.64 9.36 2.34
N ARG A 116 -14.37 8.79 3.30
CA ARG A 116 -15.23 9.58 4.20
C ARG A 116 -16.19 10.49 3.42
N LEU A 117 -16.90 9.92 2.46
CA LEU A 117 -17.86 10.64 1.62
C LEU A 117 -19.30 10.22 1.95
N PRO A 118 -20.09 11.09 2.62
CA PRO A 118 -19.76 12.44 3.13
C PRO A 118 -18.83 12.41 4.34
N SER A 119 -18.02 13.47 4.51
CA SER A 119 -17.02 13.54 5.59
C SER A 119 -17.61 13.70 6.99
N ASN A 120 -18.80 14.28 7.09
CA ASN A 120 -19.51 14.55 8.35
C ASN A 120 -18.60 15.15 9.45
N GLY A 121 -17.75 16.13 9.07
CA GLY A 121 -16.79 16.78 9.95
C GLY A 121 -15.52 15.98 10.28
N LYS A 122 -15.38 14.76 9.74
CA LYS A 122 -14.22 13.87 9.98
C LYS A 122 -13.57 13.46 8.65
N PRO A 123 -12.79 14.33 8.01
CA PRO A 123 -12.27 14.12 6.65
C PRO A 123 -11.04 13.20 6.57
N ILE A 124 -10.53 12.70 7.68
CA ILE A 124 -9.31 11.88 7.73
C ILE A 124 -9.71 10.42 7.93
N SER A 125 -9.17 9.53 7.10
CA SER A 125 -9.20 8.08 7.28
C SER A 125 -7.81 7.58 7.59
N ILE A 126 -7.68 6.78 8.62
CA ILE A 126 -6.43 6.09 8.96
C ILE A 126 -6.65 4.62 8.61
N ILE A 127 -5.73 4.07 7.80
CA ILE A 127 -5.74 2.67 7.40
C ILE A 127 -4.50 2.03 8.01
N ASP A 128 -4.72 1.26 9.05
CA ASP A 128 -3.65 0.51 9.70
C ASP A 128 -3.41 -0.81 8.94
N VAL A 129 -2.19 -0.98 8.49
CA VAL A 129 -1.72 -2.18 7.77
C VAL A 129 -0.74 -3.02 8.59
N SER A 130 -0.55 -2.71 9.87
CA SER A 130 0.39 -3.42 10.74
C SER A 130 0.05 -4.90 10.92
N GLY A 131 -1.25 -5.24 10.90
CA GLY A 131 -1.74 -6.62 10.97
C GLY A 131 -1.72 -7.38 9.64
N VAL A 132 -1.33 -6.74 8.54
CA VAL A 132 -1.26 -7.38 7.21
C VAL A 132 0.07 -8.13 7.08
N PRO A 133 0.07 -9.40 6.62
CA PRO A 133 1.31 -10.14 6.35
C PRO A 133 2.25 -9.38 5.43
N SER A 134 3.55 -9.40 5.75
CA SER A 134 4.56 -8.59 5.06
C SER A 134 4.67 -8.87 3.56
N ASP A 135 4.43 -10.10 3.15
CA ASP A 135 4.48 -10.55 1.75
C ASP A 135 3.38 -9.97 0.86
N ILE A 136 2.24 -9.54 1.44
CA ILE A 136 1.15 -8.91 0.69
C ILE A 136 0.90 -7.45 1.06
N THR A 137 1.60 -6.90 2.05
CA THR A 137 1.40 -5.50 2.48
C THR A 137 1.56 -4.54 1.30
N SER A 138 2.59 -4.74 0.47
CA SER A 138 2.83 -3.92 -0.73
C SER A 138 1.65 -3.98 -1.71
N THR A 139 1.08 -5.16 -1.94
CA THR A 139 -0.08 -5.31 -2.82
C THR A 139 -1.33 -4.64 -2.24
N VAL A 140 -1.56 -4.75 -0.93
CA VAL A 140 -2.69 -4.06 -0.27
C VAL A 140 -2.57 -2.55 -0.43
N VAL A 141 -1.37 -1.99 -0.19
CA VAL A 141 -1.11 -0.55 -0.36
C VAL A 141 -1.24 -0.15 -1.84
N ALA A 142 -0.81 -0.98 -2.78
CA ALA A 142 -1.00 -0.74 -4.21
C ALA A 142 -2.48 -0.64 -4.58
N VAL A 143 -3.30 -1.60 -4.13
CA VAL A 143 -4.76 -1.61 -4.35
C VAL A 143 -5.41 -0.35 -3.82
N LEU A 144 -5.08 0.04 -2.58
CA LEU A 144 -5.63 1.25 -1.94
C LEU A 144 -5.21 2.52 -2.70
N SER A 145 -3.93 2.65 -3.03
CA SER A 145 -3.39 3.79 -3.77
C SER A 145 -4.01 3.90 -5.17
N ARG A 146 -4.18 2.76 -5.84
CA ARG A 146 -4.84 2.71 -7.15
C ARG A 146 -6.31 3.08 -7.06
N LEU A 147 -7.04 2.64 -6.03
CA LEU A 147 -8.44 3.05 -5.83
C LEU A 147 -8.56 4.57 -5.66
N VAL A 148 -7.63 5.20 -4.92
CA VAL A 148 -7.57 6.67 -4.80
C VAL A 148 -7.38 7.31 -6.17
N PHE A 149 -6.44 6.79 -6.96
CA PHE A 149 -6.11 7.34 -8.26
C PHE A 149 -7.23 7.14 -9.29
N ASP A 150 -7.79 5.92 -9.38
CA ASP A 150 -8.90 5.61 -10.28
C ASP A 150 -10.14 6.42 -9.92
N PHE A 151 -10.48 6.54 -8.63
CA PHE A 151 -11.61 7.37 -8.18
C PHE A 151 -11.47 8.82 -8.64
N ALA A 152 -10.29 9.40 -8.55
CA ALA A 152 -10.05 10.76 -8.99
C ALA A 152 -10.07 10.91 -10.52
N ILE A 153 -9.57 9.93 -11.27
CA ILE A 153 -9.63 9.93 -12.74
C ILE A 153 -11.08 9.89 -13.21
N TRP A 154 -11.86 8.94 -12.71
CA TRP A 154 -13.25 8.74 -13.10
C TRP A 154 -14.18 9.82 -12.54
N GLY A 155 -13.81 10.42 -11.41
CA GLY A 155 -14.51 11.57 -10.80
C GLY A 155 -14.14 12.94 -11.38
N ARG A 156 -13.32 13.01 -12.44
CA ARG A 156 -12.77 14.27 -12.97
C ARG A 156 -13.85 15.28 -13.39
N GLU A 157 -14.97 14.81 -13.88
CA GLU A 157 -16.10 15.68 -14.30
C GLU A 157 -16.96 16.14 -13.11
N GLU A 158 -16.83 15.44 -11.99
CA GLU A 158 -17.50 15.82 -10.76
C GLU A 158 -16.63 16.85 -10.01
N LYS A 159 -17.27 17.77 -9.28
CA LYS A 159 -16.53 18.69 -8.39
C LYS A 159 -16.04 17.94 -7.14
N THR A 160 -15.15 16.97 -7.34
CA THR A 160 -14.59 16.16 -6.25
C THR A 160 -13.65 16.99 -5.39
N ARG A 161 -13.59 16.67 -4.12
CA ARG A 161 -12.63 17.29 -3.19
C ARG A 161 -11.24 16.71 -3.44
N PRO A 162 -10.18 17.53 -3.32
CA PRO A 162 -8.82 17.02 -3.40
C PRO A 162 -8.57 15.95 -2.32
N ILE A 163 -7.76 14.96 -2.67
CA ILE A 163 -7.36 13.88 -1.76
C ILE A 163 -5.86 13.98 -1.51
N LEU A 164 -5.46 13.98 -0.25
CA LEU A 164 -4.07 13.80 0.16
C LEU A 164 -3.88 12.36 0.62
N LEU A 165 -3.10 11.59 -0.14
CA LEU A 165 -2.65 10.26 0.25
C LEU A 165 -1.34 10.39 1.02
N VAL A 166 -1.33 10.01 2.30
CA VAL A 166 -0.13 10.02 3.14
C VAL A 166 0.35 8.58 3.32
N CYS A 167 1.61 8.33 2.99
CA CYS A 167 2.28 7.05 3.18
C CYS A 167 3.35 7.21 4.27
N GLU A 168 3.10 6.64 5.44
CA GLU A 168 4.11 6.50 6.49
C GLU A 168 5.08 5.36 6.16
N GLU A 169 6.32 5.47 6.63
CA GLU A 169 7.42 4.55 6.32
C GLU A 169 7.54 4.30 4.80
N ALA A 170 7.47 5.39 4.02
CA ALA A 170 7.36 5.36 2.56
C ALA A 170 8.47 4.56 1.86
N HIS A 171 9.65 4.43 2.48
CA HIS A 171 10.75 3.60 1.98
C HIS A 171 10.37 2.11 1.82
N ARG A 172 9.34 1.65 2.52
CA ARG A 172 8.82 0.27 2.39
C ARG A 172 8.04 0.06 1.09
N TYR A 173 7.44 1.13 0.55
CA TYR A 173 6.54 1.07 -0.60
C TYR A 173 7.17 1.59 -1.89
N VAL A 174 8.13 2.50 -1.76
CA VAL A 174 8.83 3.12 -2.89
C VAL A 174 10.34 2.96 -2.69
N PRO A 175 10.86 1.73 -2.64
CA PRO A 175 12.28 1.50 -2.44
C PRO A 175 13.10 2.01 -3.62
N ASN A 176 14.38 2.31 -3.36
CA ASN A 176 15.35 2.70 -4.39
C ASN A 176 15.41 1.64 -5.49
N GLU A 177 15.59 2.07 -6.75
CA GLU A 177 15.52 1.25 -7.98
C GLU A 177 16.36 -0.03 -7.95
N LYS A 178 17.46 -0.05 -7.17
CA LYS A 178 18.28 -1.25 -6.98
C LYS A 178 17.55 -2.40 -6.26
N ASN A 179 16.48 -2.08 -5.53
CA ASN A 179 15.67 -3.02 -4.75
C ASN A 179 14.22 -3.09 -5.25
N ALA A 180 13.86 -2.32 -6.27
CA ALA A 180 12.51 -2.25 -6.81
C ALA A 180 12.38 -3.17 -8.02
N ASP A 181 12.04 -4.42 -7.81
CA ASP A 181 11.61 -5.35 -8.88
C ASP A 181 10.23 -4.93 -9.44
N GLY A 182 10.09 -3.65 -9.85
CA GLY A 182 8.93 -3.16 -10.58
C GLY A 182 7.58 -3.38 -9.88
N SER A 183 7.54 -3.36 -8.55
CA SER A 183 6.33 -3.64 -7.76
C SER A 183 5.18 -2.71 -8.15
N SER A 184 3.95 -3.22 -8.11
CA SER A 184 2.74 -2.45 -8.45
C SER A 184 2.57 -1.22 -7.55
N VAL A 185 2.98 -1.30 -6.27
CA VAL A 185 2.92 -0.16 -5.35
C VAL A 185 3.87 0.97 -5.75
N ALA A 186 5.11 0.66 -6.13
CA ALA A 186 6.07 1.66 -6.57
C ALA A 186 5.60 2.36 -7.85
N LYS A 187 5.04 1.59 -8.81
CA LYS A 187 4.48 2.12 -10.05
C LYS A 187 3.32 3.07 -9.79
N ILE A 188 2.35 2.68 -8.98
CA ILE A 188 1.17 3.53 -8.73
C ILE A 188 1.53 4.79 -7.93
N LEU A 189 2.39 4.71 -6.91
CA LEU A 189 2.82 5.88 -6.15
C LEU A 189 3.67 6.82 -7.01
N SER A 190 4.56 6.31 -7.87
CA SER A 190 5.29 7.11 -8.85
C SER A 190 4.35 7.81 -9.84
N ARG A 191 3.29 7.14 -10.26
CA ARG A 191 2.27 7.73 -11.14
C ARG A 191 1.49 8.83 -10.43
N ILE A 192 1.09 8.61 -9.17
CA ILE A 192 0.43 9.64 -8.35
C ILE A 192 1.36 10.87 -8.18
N ALA A 193 2.64 10.66 -7.88
CA ALA A 193 3.60 11.74 -7.73
C ALA A 193 3.72 12.60 -9.00
N LYS A 194 3.75 11.96 -10.19
CA LYS A 194 3.91 12.64 -11.48
C LYS A 194 2.63 13.28 -12.00
N GLU A 195 1.49 12.64 -11.83
CA GLU A 195 0.25 12.98 -12.53
C GLU A 195 -0.90 13.37 -11.58
N GLY A 196 -0.81 13.05 -10.30
CA GLY A 196 -1.91 13.19 -9.33
C GLY A 196 -2.50 14.59 -9.26
N ARG A 197 -1.67 15.63 -9.37
CA ARG A 197 -2.09 17.03 -9.36
C ARG A 197 -3.17 17.33 -10.40
N LYS A 198 -3.11 16.71 -11.59
CA LYS A 198 -4.09 16.89 -12.68
C LYS A 198 -5.48 16.40 -12.29
N TYR A 199 -5.56 15.49 -11.34
CA TYR A 199 -6.79 14.82 -10.89
C TYR A 199 -7.17 15.20 -9.46
N GLY A 200 -6.47 16.17 -8.86
CA GLY A 200 -6.74 16.61 -7.50
C GLY A 200 -6.20 15.66 -6.42
N ILE A 201 -5.16 14.88 -6.72
CA ILE A 201 -4.48 14.03 -5.73
C ILE A 201 -3.12 14.63 -5.41
N SER A 202 -2.81 14.70 -4.12
CA SER A 202 -1.48 14.99 -3.61
C SER A 202 -0.94 13.77 -2.86
N LEU A 203 0.38 13.58 -2.90
CA LEU A 203 1.08 12.51 -2.21
C LEU A 203 1.95 13.11 -1.10
N GLY A 204 1.78 12.61 0.12
CA GLY A 204 2.64 12.87 1.26
C GLY A 204 3.47 11.64 1.58
N LEU A 205 4.78 11.76 1.56
CA LEU A 205 5.70 10.68 1.90
C LEU A 205 6.39 11.01 3.23
N ILE A 206 6.26 10.12 4.20
CA ILE A 206 6.91 10.24 5.50
C ILE A 206 7.89 9.09 5.64
N THR A 207 9.15 9.40 5.92
CA THR A 207 10.19 8.37 6.05
C THR A 207 11.30 8.81 7.01
N GLN A 208 11.86 7.85 7.71
CA GLN A 208 13.08 8.01 8.51
C GLN A 208 14.33 7.68 7.69
N ARG A 209 14.18 7.11 6.49
CA ARG A 209 15.27 6.65 5.60
C ARG A 209 15.10 7.21 4.20
N PRO A 210 15.32 8.51 4.00
CA PRO A 210 15.12 9.12 2.68
C PRO A 210 16.02 8.53 1.60
N SER A 211 17.23 8.08 1.92
CA SER A 211 18.14 7.46 0.95
C SER A 211 17.69 6.08 0.44
N ASP A 212 16.72 5.47 1.11
CA ASP A 212 16.13 4.21 0.68
C ASP A 212 14.92 4.42 -0.25
N LEU A 213 14.47 5.68 -0.45
CA LEU A 213 13.43 6.02 -1.43
C LEU A 213 13.95 6.04 -2.86
N ALA A 214 13.06 5.74 -3.81
CA ALA A 214 13.33 5.94 -5.23
C ALA A 214 13.56 7.43 -5.54
N GLU A 215 14.70 7.77 -6.12
CA GLU A 215 15.09 9.15 -6.47
C GLU A 215 14.05 9.81 -7.38
N GLY A 216 13.51 9.04 -8.35
CA GLY A 216 12.50 9.52 -9.28
C GLY A 216 11.18 9.93 -8.64
N VAL A 217 10.87 9.48 -7.41
CA VAL A 217 9.68 9.91 -6.65
C VAL A 217 10.00 11.10 -5.77
N LEU A 218 11.14 11.10 -5.11
CA LEU A 218 11.58 12.23 -4.28
C LEU A 218 11.72 13.51 -5.11
N SER A 219 12.27 13.42 -6.33
CA SER A 219 12.40 14.57 -7.24
C SER A 219 11.07 15.18 -7.69
N GLN A 220 9.96 14.48 -7.50
CA GLN A 220 8.60 15.00 -7.77
C GLN A 220 7.97 15.68 -6.55
N CYS A 221 8.61 15.62 -5.39
CA CYS A 221 8.13 16.30 -4.19
C CYS A 221 8.36 17.80 -4.34
N GLY A 222 7.29 18.59 -4.52
CA GLY A 222 7.36 20.03 -4.63
C GLY A 222 7.72 20.74 -3.31
N THR A 223 7.51 20.09 -2.18
CA THR A 223 7.83 20.62 -0.83
C THR A 223 8.53 19.56 -0.01
N ILE A 224 9.61 19.92 0.65
CA ILE A 224 10.37 19.06 1.54
C ILE A 224 10.37 19.65 2.94
N ILE A 225 10.06 18.82 3.93
CA ILE A 225 10.12 19.14 5.35
C ILE A 225 11.17 18.20 5.96
N ALA A 226 12.39 18.70 6.15
CA ALA A 226 13.48 17.92 6.69
C ALA A 226 13.63 18.16 8.19
N MET A 227 13.41 17.16 8.99
CA MET A 227 13.73 17.13 10.42
C MET A 227 15.18 16.66 10.61
N ARG A 228 15.63 16.48 11.87
CA ARG A 228 16.99 16.06 12.14
C ARG A 228 17.33 14.71 11.49
N LEU A 229 18.41 14.69 10.73
CA LEU A 229 19.00 13.50 10.13
C LEU A 229 20.45 13.37 10.62
N ASN A 230 20.81 12.20 11.16
CA ASN A 230 22.15 11.94 11.70
C ASN A 230 23.05 11.15 10.74
N ASN A 231 22.47 10.55 9.68
CA ASN A 231 23.17 9.74 8.72
C ASN A 231 23.60 10.59 7.51
N ASP A 232 24.86 10.60 7.18
CA ASP A 232 25.45 11.38 6.07
C ASP A 232 24.85 11.01 4.71
N ARG A 233 24.53 9.74 4.49
CA ARG A 233 23.91 9.28 3.24
C ARG A 233 22.49 9.86 3.09
N ASP A 234 21.70 9.88 4.14
CA ASP A 234 20.36 10.45 4.15
C ASP A 234 20.40 11.96 3.96
N GLN A 235 21.35 12.63 4.61
CA GLN A 235 21.58 14.07 4.43
C GLN A 235 21.97 14.39 2.99
N ALA A 236 22.90 13.67 2.41
CA ALA A 236 23.32 13.86 1.02
C ALA A 236 22.16 13.67 0.03
N PHE A 237 21.31 12.68 0.28
CA PHE A 237 20.16 12.38 -0.56
C PHE A 237 19.10 13.50 -0.50
N VAL A 238 18.77 13.97 0.70
CA VAL A 238 17.85 15.11 0.90
C VAL A 238 18.46 16.39 0.30
N LYS A 239 19.75 16.62 0.49
CA LYS A 239 20.50 17.74 -0.10
C LYS A 239 20.35 17.79 -1.62
N ALA A 240 20.47 16.65 -2.29
CA ALA A 240 20.35 16.57 -3.74
C ALA A 240 18.95 16.92 -4.26
N ALA A 241 17.92 16.64 -3.48
CA ALA A 241 16.52 16.94 -3.82
C ALA A 241 16.10 18.38 -3.51
N MET A 242 16.84 19.08 -2.66
CA MET A 242 16.48 20.46 -2.25
C MET A 242 16.90 21.50 -3.30
N PRO A 243 16.12 22.57 -3.46
CA PRO A 243 16.48 23.71 -4.30
C PRO A 243 17.81 24.34 -3.87
N GLU A 244 18.56 24.92 -4.83
CA GLU A 244 19.87 25.53 -4.57
C GLU A 244 19.83 26.59 -3.46
N GLY A 245 18.79 27.41 -3.42
CA GLY A 245 18.58 28.43 -2.39
C GLY A 245 18.44 27.88 -0.96
N ALA A 246 18.15 26.58 -0.80
CA ALA A 246 18.04 25.92 0.50
C ALA A 246 19.38 25.33 0.99
N ARG A 247 20.39 25.24 0.14
CA ARG A 247 21.66 24.54 0.45
C ARG A 247 22.39 25.10 1.67
N GLY A 248 22.26 26.42 1.93
CA GLY A 248 22.85 27.03 3.13
C GLY A 248 22.28 26.55 4.47
N PHE A 249 21.06 25.99 4.47
CA PHE A 249 20.46 25.43 5.69
C PHE A 249 20.84 23.96 5.95
N LEU A 250 21.40 23.28 4.96
CA LEU A 250 21.60 21.84 4.98
C LEU A 250 22.62 21.39 6.03
N ASP A 251 23.65 22.19 6.29
CA ASP A 251 24.67 21.89 7.30
C ASP A 251 24.12 21.97 8.73
N SER A 252 22.93 22.57 8.91
CA SER A 252 22.24 22.63 10.19
C SER A 252 21.30 21.46 10.45
N ILE A 253 21.02 20.58 9.46
CA ILE A 253 20.09 19.45 9.62
C ILE A 253 20.50 18.53 10.80
N PRO A 254 21.77 18.12 10.98
CA PRO A 254 22.16 17.28 12.11
C PRO A 254 21.98 17.96 13.47
N ALA A 255 22.04 19.30 13.50
CA ALA A 255 21.95 20.10 14.70
C ALA A 255 20.52 20.55 15.07
N LEU A 256 19.52 20.16 14.26
CA LEU A 256 18.11 20.47 14.56
C LEU A 256 17.67 19.80 15.87
N ARG A 257 16.94 20.58 16.68
CA ARG A 257 16.35 20.08 17.92
C ARG A 257 15.05 19.30 17.63
N ASN A 258 14.52 18.67 18.66
CA ASN A 258 13.19 18.05 18.56
C ASN A 258 12.16 19.12 18.14
N ARG A 259 11.26 18.76 17.22
CA ARG A 259 10.25 19.63 16.60
C ARG A 259 10.78 20.70 15.64
N GLU A 260 12.09 20.84 15.49
CA GLU A 260 12.65 21.74 14.49
C GLU A 260 12.76 21.06 13.13
N CYS A 261 12.50 21.80 12.08
CA CYS A 261 12.63 21.34 10.71
C CYS A 261 13.10 22.46 9.79
N ILE A 262 13.57 22.09 8.62
CA ILE A 262 13.79 22.97 7.48
C ILE A 262 12.70 22.68 6.47
N ILE A 263 11.97 23.71 6.07
CA ILE A 263 10.94 23.63 5.03
C ILE A 263 11.44 24.36 3.80
N CYS A 264 11.36 23.73 2.63
CA CYS A 264 11.70 24.34 1.35
C CYS A 264 10.83 23.78 0.21
N GLY A 265 10.82 24.48 -0.91
CA GLY A 265 10.08 24.10 -2.10
C GLY A 265 8.84 24.97 -2.32
N GLU A 266 7.92 24.49 -3.15
CA GLU A 266 6.75 25.27 -3.63
C GLU A 266 5.77 25.70 -2.50
N GLY A 267 5.76 24.99 -1.38
CA GLY A 267 4.86 25.26 -0.25
C GLY A 267 5.26 26.47 0.60
N VAL A 268 6.45 27.06 0.38
CA VAL A 268 6.96 28.20 1.13
C VAL A 268 7.63 29.20 0.19
N ALA A 269 7.48 30.51 0.49
CA ALA A 269 8.07 31.56 -0.35
C ALA A 269 9.60 31.53 -0.35
N ILE A 270 10.20 31.17 0.78
CA ILE A 270 11.65 31.02 0.96
C ILE A 270 11.93 29.82 1.84
N PRO A 271 13.07 29.13 1.68
CA PRO A 271 13.51 28.13 2.64
C PRO A 271 13.64 28.71 4.04
N MET A 272 13.11 28.01 5.04
CA MET A 272 13.12 28.52 6.41
C MET A 272 13.26 27.37 7.43
N ARG A 273 13.84 27.71 8.59
CA ARG A 273 13.83 26.85 9.78
C ARG A 273 12.59 27.18 10.61
N VAL A 274 11.84 26.16 10.96
CA VAL A 274 10.57 26.29 11.70
C VAL A 274 10.59 25.34 12.89
N THR A 275 9.91 25.72 13.96
CA THR A 275 9.65 24.85 15.10
C THR A 275 8.16 24.55 15.16
N PHE A 276 7.79 23.29 15.15
CA PHE A 276 6.40 22.87 15.33
C PHE A 276 5.93 23.17 16.75
N ASP A 277 4.70 23.62 16.88
CA ASP A 277 4.05 23.86 18.17
C ASP A 277 3.98 22.54 18.98
N THR A 278 4.03 22.69 20.31
CA THR A 278 3.82 21.56 21.19
C THR A 278 2.33 21.21 21.23
N LEU A 279 2.00 19.98 20.91
CA LEU A 279 0.63 19.49 21.06
C LEU A 279 0.27 19.38 22.56
N GLU A 280 -0.95 19.80 22.90
CA GLU A 280 -1.56 19.56 24.18
C GLU A 280 -1.59 18.05 24.46
N GLU A 281 -1.49 17.66 25.72
CA GLU A 281 -1.32 16.24 26.11
C GLU A 281 -2.41 15.34 25.54
N HIS A 282 -3.66 15.77 25.59
CA HIS A 282 -4.80 15.02 25.06
C HIS A 282 -4.83 14.90 23.51
N ARG A 283 -3.98 15.66 22.79
CA ARG A 283 -3.85 15.63 21.33
C ARG A 283 -2.58 14.90 20.86
N ARG A 284 -1.74 14.49 21.79
CA ARG A 284 -0.55 13.73 21.44
C ARG A 284 -0.94 12.32 21.02
N PRO A 285 -0.26 11.74 20.03
CA PRO A 285 -0.48 10.34 19.71
C PRO A 285 -0.18 9.51 20.95
N ALA A 286 -1.11 8.64 21.33
CA ALA A 286 -0.87 7.63 22.34
C ALA A 286 0.02 6.56 21.68
N SER A 287 1.23 6.38 22.19
CA SER A 287 2.04 5.21 21.90
C SER A 287 1.65 4.13 22.90
N GLU A 288 1.25 2.97 22.41
CA GLU A 288 1.10 1.78 23.27
C GLU A 288 2.46 1.15 23.59
N ASP A 289 3.55 1.83 23.21
CA ASP A 289 4.90 1.37 23.53
C ASP A 289 5.07 1.32 25.05
N PRO A 290 5.51 0.19 25.58
CA PRO A 290 5.73 0.05 27.01
C PRO A 290 6.80 1.03 27.50
N SER A 291 6.52 1.72 28.60
CA SER A 291 7.52 2.54 29.27
C SER A 291 8.62 1.63 29.84
N PHE A 292 9.71 1.45 29.09
CA PHE A 292 10.82 0.58 29.50
C PHE A 292 11.36 0.94 30.90
N VAL A 293 11.46 2.22 31.22
CA VAL A 293 11.97 2.69 32.53
C VAL A 293 11.03 2.25 33.65
N GLU A 294 9.73 2.40 33.46
CA GLU A 294 8.75 2.00 34.50
C GLU A 294 8.64 0.49 34.60
N LEU A 295 8.66 -0.23 33.49
CA LEU A 295 8.56 -1.69 33.51
C LEU A 295 9.84 -2.35 34.06
N TRP A 296 11.00 -1.82 33.76
CA TRP A 296 12.25 -2.34 34.33
C TRP A 296 12.40 -2.07 35.83
N SER A 297 11.71 -1.06 36.37
CA SER A 297 11.71 -0.78 37.79
C SER A 297 10.71 -1.63 38.60
N GLN A 298 9.84 -2.36 37.89
CA GLN A 298 8.86 -3.26 38.51
C GLN A 298 9.46 -4.67 38.60
N GLU A 299 9.33 -5.31 39.75
CA GLU A 299 9.55 -6.76 39.89
C GLU A 299 8.46 -7.44 39.07
N GLY A 300 8.86 -8.05 37.97
CA GLY A 300 7.91 -8.42 36.96
C GLY A 300 7.67 -9.90 36.78
N GLY A 301 6.45 -10.20 36.53
CA GLY A 301 5.99 -11.42 35.93
C GLY A 301 5.27 -12.35 36.92
N GLU A 302 3.96 -12.41 36.74
CA GLU A 302 3.19 -13.53 37.29
C GLU A 302 3.69 -14.84 36.66
N GLU A 303 3.80 -15.89 37.44
CA GLU A 303 4.27 -17.22 36.99
C GLU A 303 3.46 -17.73 35.79
N GLU A 304 2.16 -17.41 35.72
CA GLU A 304 1.27 -17.75 34.64
C GLU A 304 1.42 -16.90 33.37
N LEU A 305 2.21 -15.82 33.39
CA LEU A 305 2.38 -14.94 32.23
C LEU A 305 2.93 -15.70 31.03
N VAL A 306 3.94 -16.54 31.27
CA VAL A 306 4.60 -17.31 30.20
C VAL A 306 3.61 -18.25 29.54
N GLU A 307 2.79 -18.92 30.32
CA GLU A 307 1.77 -19.86 29.82
C GLU A 307 0.73 -19.13 28.97
N ARG A 308 0.20 -18.00 29.44
CA ARG A 308 -0.73 -17.15 28.68
C ARG A 308 -0.13 -16.66 27.36
N VAL A 309 1.12 -16.22 27.38
CA VAL A 309 1.84 -15.76 26.19
C VAL A 309 2.03 -16.92 25.19
N VAL A 310 2.48 -18.08 25.68
CA VAL A 310 2.67 -19.25 24.83
C VAL A 310 1.36 -19.74 24.22
N MET A 311 0.25 -19.69 24.97
CA MET A 311 -1.06 -20.05 24.43
C MET A 311 -1.50 -19.10 23.30
N ARG A 312 -1.35 -17.76 23.50
CA ARG A 312 -1.63 -16.80 22.44
C ARG A 312 -0.74 -17.00 21.22
N TRP A 313 0.56 -17.23 21.45
CA TRP A 313 1.49 -17.49 20.35
C TRP A 313 1.13 -18.73 19.53
N ARG A 314 0.71 -19.81 20.20
CA ARG A 314 0.26 -21.05 19.53
C ARG A 314 -1.04 -20.86 18.78
N SER A 315 -1.96 -20.03 19.27
CA SER A 315 -3.21 -19.72 18.61
C SER A 315 -3.06 -18.71 17.45
N GLN A 316 -1.90 -18.06 17.32
CA GLN A 316 -1.63 -17.01 16.33
C GLN A 316 -2.69 -15.88 16.29
N GLY A 317 -3.35 -15.63 17.40
CA GLY A 317 -4.41 -14.64 17.57
C GLY A 317 -4.24 -13.83 18.82
#